data_5ff334cdcc254c900f8621414a60bc3f
#
_entry.id   5ff334cdcc254c900f8621414a60bc3f
#
_cell.length_a   1.000
_cell.length_b   1.000
_cell.length_c   1.000
_cell.angle_alpha   90.00
_cell.angle_beta   90.00
_cell.angle_gamma   90.00
#
_symmetry.space_group_name_H-M   'P 1'
#
loop_
_entity.id
_entity.type
_entity.pdbx_description
1 polymer ?
#
loop_
_entity_poly.entity_id
_entity_poly.type
_entity_poly.pdbx_seq_one_letter_code
_entity_poly.pdbx_strand_id
1 'polypeptide(L)'
;MKKFILFIVLLSFSQAAIASEKQNLIDKLAGKISEFAAGLMPGDGISEVSISKPEDDDVQIRILGLRDISSDDSSNLFTQFSLGTQEINDKNRYVVNIGLGQRVLNEDKSMMFGTNAFWDHDFEGEHSRISIGLEAKASMLDFTANRYQKITNMKKVASTEEQILSGTELNLTSQLPYMPWAKINWQNYYWENEKASKDTKGNEISLEMLLSP
;
A
#
# COMPACT_ATOMS: atom_id res chain seq x y z
N MET A 1 -28.17 6.12 1.58
CA MET A 1 -27.75 4.86 2.22
C MET A 1 -26.30 4.65 1.85
N LYS A 2 -25.38 4.97 2.76
CA LYS A 2 -23.91 4.88 2.54
C LYS A 2 -23.50 3.41 2.53
N LYS A 3 -23.01 2.90 1.38
CA LYS A 3 -22.45 1.55 1.31
C LYS A 3 -20.98 1.65 1.65
N PHE A 4 -20.60 1.29 2.87
CA PHE A 4 -19.22 1.02 3.25
C PHE A 4 -18.83 -0.33 2.64
N ILE A 5 -17.84 -0.36 1.76
CA ILE A 5 -17.20 -1.59 1.33
C ILE A 5 -15.95 -1.75 2.19
N LEU A 6 -16.05 -2.65 3.16
CA LEU A 6 -14.92 -3.07 4.00
C LEU A 6 -14.26 -4.26 3.32
N PHE A 7 -13.02 -4.09 2.85
CA PHE A 7 -12.18 -5.20 2.38
C PHE A 7 -11.31 -5.67 3.55
N ILE A 8 -11.60 -6.86 4.06
CA ILE A 8 -10.74 -7.56 5.03
C ILE A 8 -9.96 -8.62 4.25
N VAL A 9 -8.67 -8.42 4.10
CA VAL A 9 -7.77 -9.46 3.56
C VAL A 9 -7.31 -10.33 4.72
N LEU A 10 -7.96 -11.47 4.90
CA LEU A 10 -7.54 -12.51 5.84
C LEU A 10 -6.53 -13.42 5.16
N LEU A 11 -5.29 -13.37 5.60
CA LEU A 11 -4.28 -14.36 5.24
C LEU A 11 -4.51 -15.65 6.02
N SER A 12 -4.58 -16.75 5.30
CA SER A 12 -4.87 -18.11 5.78
C SER A 12 -3.84 -18.62 6.78
N PHE A 13 -4.27 -18.89 7.99
CA PHE A 13 -3.52 -19.67 8.97
C PHE A 13 -3.88 -21.15 8.83
N SER A 14 -2.92 -21.96 8.49
CA SER A 14 -3.07 -23.41 8.50
C SER A 14 -2.76 -23.96 9.89
N GLN A 15 -3.77 -24.16 10.72
CA GLN A 15 -3.90 -25.26 11.69
C GLN A 15 -5.25 -25.20 12.41
N ALA A 16 -6.06 -26.23 12.26
CA ALA A 16 -7.52 -26.19 12.39
C ALA A 16 -8.14 -26.38 13.79
N ALA A 17 -7.41 -26.30 14.89
CA ALA A 17 -7.99 -26.58 16.22
C ALA A 17 -7.80 -25.50 17.30
N ILE A 18 -7.03 -24.46 17.05
CA ILE A 18 -6.91 -23.30 17.95
C ILE A 18 -7.56 -22.07 17.31
N ALA A 19 -8.21 -22.27 16.18
CA ALA A 19 -8.61 -21.21 15.24
C ALA A 19 -9.82 -20.39 15.69
N SER A 20 -10.83 -20.96 16.40
CA SER A 20 -12.11 -20.25 16.54
C SER A 20 -12.07 -19.10 17.56
N GLU A 21 -11.37 -19.24 18.68
CA GLU A 21 -11.26 -18.16 19.68
C GLU A 21 -10.30 -17.05 19.22
N LYS A 22 -9.17 -17.42 18.60
CA LYS A 22 -8.24 -16.44 18.02
C LYS A 22 -8.86 -15.71 16.83
N GLN A 23 -9.62 -16.41 15.98
CA GLN A 23 -10.32 -15.81 14.85
C GLN A 23 -11.37 -14.79 15.33
N ASN A 24 -12.18 -15.14 16.31
CA ASN A 24 -13.16 -14.21 16.92
C ASN A 24 -12.52 -12.99 17.56
N LEU A 25 -11.31 -13.12 18.14
CA LEU A 25 -10.56 -12.00 18.70
C LEU A 25 -10.01 -11.10 17.59
N ILE A 26 -9.46 -11.70 16.55
CA ILE A 26 -8.95 -10.98 15.37
C ILE A 26 -10.09 -10.23 14.69
N ASP A 27 -11.24 -10.85 14.48
CA ASP A 27 -12.41 -10.24 13.85
C ASP A 27 -12.98 -9.07 14.69
N LYS A 28 -13.01 -9.23 16.01
CA LYS A 28 -13.40 -8.15 16.94
C LYS A 28 -12.40 -6.98 16.93
N LEU A 29 -11.10 -7.28 16.90
CA LEU A 29 -10.06 -6.26 16.82
C LEU A 29 -10.11 -5.56 15.47
N ALA A 30 -10.22 -6.29 14.38
CA ALA A 30 -10.37 -5.74 13.03
C ALA A 30 -11.62 -4.85 12.91
N GLY A 31 -12.74 -5.26 13.49
CA GLY A 31 -13.96 -4.46 13.57
C GLY A 31 -13.75 -3.13 14.30
N LYS A 32 -13.16 -3.16 15.50
CA LYS A 32 -12.89 -1.94 16.29
C LYS A 32 -11.88 -1.01 15.62
N ILE A 33 -10.84 -1.56 15.00
CA ILE A 33 -9.83 -0.79 14.26
C ILE A 33 -10.49 -0.16 13.02
N SER A 34 -11.39 -0.87 12.35
CA SER A 34 -12.12 -0.36 11.19
C SER A 34 -13.08 0.78 11.57
N GLU A 35 -13.80 0.68 12.70
CA GLU A 35 -14.61 1.77 13.24
C GLU A 35 -13.76 2.99 13.59
N PHE A 36 -12.61 2.78 14.22
CA PHE A 36 -11.65 3.83 14.54
C PHE A 36 -11.10 4.49 13.26
N ALA A 37 -10.68 3.70 12.27
CA ALA A 37 -10.19 4.20 10.98
C ALA A 37 -11.28 5.00 10.23
N ALA A 38 -12.52 4.53 10.26
CA ALA A 38 -13.67 5.25 9.68
C ALA A 38 -13.97 6.57 10.42
N GLY A 39 -13.75 6.60 11.74
CA GLY A 39 -13.90 7.81 12.56
C GLY A 39 -12.79 8.85 12.35
N LEU A 40 -11.56 8.40 12.05
CA LEU A 40 -10.42 9.29 11.79
C LEU A 40 -10.57 10.07 10.47
N MET A 41 -11.27 9.51 9.49
CA MET A 41 -11.42 10.11 8.16
C MET A 41 -12.90 10.03 7.74
N PRO A 42 -13.74 10.96 8.20
CA PRO A 42 -15.14 11.00 7.76
C PRO A 42 -15.22 11.36 6.27
N GLY A 43 -16.19 10.82 5.57
CA GLY A 43 -16.43 11.06 4.15
C GLY A 43 -16.75 9.76 3.40
N ASP A 44 -17.08 9.91 2.13
CA ASP A 44 -17.30 8.77 1.24
C ASP A 44 -15.93 8.19 0.80
N GLY A 45 -15.81 6.86 0.73
CA GLY A 45 -14.58 6.23 0.35
C GLY A 45 -14.38 4.83 0.90
N ILE A 46 -13.16 4.35 0.89
CA ILE A 46 -12.78 2.99 1.26
C ILE A 46 -11.91 3.04 2.52
N SER A 47 -12.15 2.11 3.43
CA SER A 47 -11.24 1.81 4.54
C SER A 47 -10.86 0.34 4.50
N GLU A 48 -9.58 0.07 4.67
CA GLU A 48 -9.03 -1.27 4.69
C GLU A 48 -8.18 -1.45 5.94
N VAL A 49 -8.29 -2.60 6.56
CA VAL A 49 -7.42 -3.03 7.65
C VAL A 49 -6.80 -4.36 7.25
N SER A 50 -5.49 -4.43 7.22
CA SER A 50 -4.76 -5.65 6.98
C SER A 50 -3.93 -6.03 8.19
N ILE A 51 -3.96 -7.30 8.54
CA ILE A 51 -3.16 -7.90 9.60
C ILE A 51 -2.41 -9.06 8.98
N SER A 52 -1.10 -9.05 9.05
CA SER A 52 -0.26 -10.12 8.54
C SER A 52 0.75 -10.56 9.60
N LYS A 53 1.10 -11.82 9.58
CA LYS A 53 2.20 -12.36 10.37
C LYS A 53 3.08 -13.21 9.46
N PRO A 54 4.19 -12.65 8.96
CA PRO A 54 5.23 -13.45 8.29
C PRO A 54 5.76 -14.55 9.21
N GLU A 55 6.37 -15.57 8.65
CA GLU A 55 6.71 -16.81 9.39
C GLU A 55 7.67 -16.58 10.57
N ASP A 56 8.61 -15.64 10.44
CA ASP A 56 9.62 -15.32 11.46
C ASP A 56 9.50 -13.90 12.02
N ASP A 57 8.45 -13.14 11.65
CA ASP A 57 8.29 -11.73 11.99
C ASP A 57 7.18 -11.49 13.02
N ASP A 58 7.17 -10.30 13.58
CA ASP A 58 6.09 -9.81 14.42
C ASP A 58 4.81 -9.54 13.61
N VAL A 59 3.69 -9.45 14.32
CA VAL A 59 2.40 -9.10 13.70
C VAL A 59 2.47 -7.70 13.11
N GLN A 60 2.22 -7.61 11.82
CA GLN A 60 2.14 -6.33 11.10
C GLN A 60 0.68 -5.92 10.94
N ILE A 61 0.38 -4.67 11.26
CA ILE A 61 -0.94 -4.09 11.14
C ILE A 61 -0.84 -2.88 10.20
N ARG A 62 -1.76 -2.78 9.24
CA ARG A 62 -1.90 -1.61 8.39
C ARG A 62 -3.37 -1.18 8.34
N ILE A 63 -3.59 0.10 8.49
CA ILE A 63 -4.86 0.77 8.27
C ILE A 63 -4.69 1.68 7.07
N LEU A 64 -5.56 1.56 6.09
CA LEU A 64 -5.61 2.41 4.91
C LEU A 64 -6.98 3.06 4.83
N GLY A 65 -7.02 4.35 4.57
CA GLY A 65 -8.21 5.10 4.25
C GLY A 65 -8.02 5.87 2.95
N LEU A 66 -8.99 5.78 2.05
CA LEU A 66 -9.09 6.59 0.85
C LEU A 66 -10.43 7.32 0.90
N ARG A 67 -10.41 8.64 0.74
CA ARG A 67 -11.59 9.49 0.82
C ARG A 67 -11.68 10.41 -0.37
N ASP A 68 -12.87 10.48 -0.94
CA ASP A 68 -13.16 11.41 -2.01
C ASP A 68 -13.26 12.83 -1.46
N ILE A 69 -12.52 13.75 -2.06
CA ILE A 69 -12.61 15.19 -1.81
C ILE A 69 -13.63 15.80 -2.77
N SER A 70 -13.56 15.40 -4.02
CA SER A 70 -14.48 15.80 -5.09
C SER A 70 -14.53 14.70 -6.13
N SER A 71 -15.73 14.34 -6.56
CA SER A 71 -15.93 13.28 -7.55
C SER A 71 -17.08 13.66 -8.48
N ASP A 72 -16.87 13.43 -9.77
CA ASP A 72 -17.89 13.51 -10.81
C ASP A 72 -17.84 12.25 -11.70
N ASP A 73 -18.60 12.23 -12.79
CA ASP A 73 -18.72 11.06 -13.68
C ASP A 73 -17.42 10.65 -14.38
N SER A 74 -16.43 11.52 -14.42
CA SER A 74 -15.18 11.35 -15.19
C SER A 74 -13.92 11.68 -14.40
N SER A 75 -14.05 12.24 -13.21
CA SER A 75 -12.91 12.72 -12.42
C SER A 75 -13.14 12.46 -10.94
N ASN A 76 -12.06 12.11 -10.24
CA ASN A 76 -12.05 11.94 -8.79
C ASN A 76 -10.77 12.56 -8.21
N LEU A 77 -10.95 13.51 -7.30
CA LEU A 77 -9.89 14.02 -6.43
C LEU A 77 -10.05 13.35 -5.07
N PHE A 78 -9.02 12.69 -4.57
CA PHE A 78 -9.07 11.94 -3.33
C PHE A 78 -7.86 12.21 -2.44
N THR A 79 -8.03 11.97 -1.15
CA THR A 79 -6.93 11.83 -0.19
C THR A 79 -6.79 10.38 0.23
N GLN A 80 -5.55 9.98 0.47
CA GLN A 80 -5.22 8.66 1.01
C GLN A 80 -4.39 8.84 2.28
N PHE A 81 -4.69 8.03 3.26
CA PHE A 81 -3.95 7.92 4.50
C PHE A 81 -3.68 6.45 4.79
N SER A 82 -2.48 6.12 5.20
CA SER A 82 -2.21 4.83 5.82
C SER A 82 -1.34 4.97 7.06
N LEU A 83 -1.61 4.13 8.04
CA LEU A 83 -0.80 3.96 9.23
C LEU A 83 -0.56 2.47 9.40
N GLY A 84 0.67 2.07 9.61
CA GLY A 84 0.99 0.66 9.80
C GLY A 84 2.29 0.45 10.52
N THR A 85 2.52 -0.80 10.89
CA THR A 85 3.81 -1.26 11.39
C THR A 85 4.62 -1.82 10.22
N GLN A 86 5.91 -1.56 10.22
CA GLN A 86 6.89 -2.12 9.29
C GLN A 86 8.11 -2.59 10.06
N GLU A 87 8.58 -3.77 9.78
CA GLU A 87 9.83 -4.24 10.34
C GLU A 87 11.02 -3.61 9.62
N ILE A 88 11.87 -2.93 10.38
CA ILE A 88 13.09 -2.29 9.90
C ILE A 88 14.21 -2.62 10.89
N ASN A 89 15.26 -3.32 10.45
CA ASN A 89 16.38 -3.76 11.29
C ASN A 89 15.91 -4.52 12.54
N ASP A 90 15.10 -5.55 12.36
CA ASP A 90 14.56 -6.44 13.41
C ASP A 90 13.72 -5.68 14.47
N LYS A 91 13.11 -4.56 14.11
CA LYS A 91 12.22 -3.77 14.97
C LYS A 91 10.97 -3.34 14.23
N ASN A 92 9.82 -3.55 14.85
CA ASN A 92 8.57 -2.99 14.37
C ASN A 92 8.56 -1.47 14.60
N ARG A 93 8.31 -0.73 13.52
CA ARG A 93 8.20 0.74 13.53
C ARG A 93 6.87 1.18 12.96
N TYR A 94 6.40 2.32 13.45
CA TYR A 94 5.20 2.93 12.91
C TYR A 94 5.54 3.82 11.72
N VAL A 95 4.87 3.54 10.61
CA VAL A 95 5.00 4.32 9.37
C VAL A 95 3.66 4.90 8.99
N VAL A 96 3.63 6.20 8.75
CA VAL A 96 2.47 6.90 8.20
C VAL A 96 2.74 7.28 6.75
N ASN A 97 1.70 7.19 5.92
CA ASN A 97 1.68 7.69 4.56
C ASN A 97 0.44 8.55 4.38
N ILE A 98 0.60 9.76 3.87
CA ILE A 98 -0.49 10.68 3.58
C ILE A 98 -0.30 11.24 2.17
N GLY A 99 -1.35 11.27 1.39
CA GLY A 99 -1.27 11.80 0.05
C GLY A 99 -2.57 12.28 -0.54
N LEU A 100 -2.41 12.91 -1.69
CA LEU A 100 -3.47 13.38 -2.55
C LEU A 100 -3.29 12.77 -3.93
N GLY A 101 -4.39 12.46 -4.59
CA GLY A 101 -4.38 11.97 -5.95
C GLY A 101 -5.60 12.43 -6.73
N GLN A 102 -5.40 12.53 -8.03
CA GLN A 102 -6.47 12.82 -8.96
C GLN A 102 -6.49 11.74 -10.04
N ARG A 103 -7.69 11.25 -10.36
CA ARG A 103 -7.98 10.30 -11.42
C ARG A 103 -8.94 10.90 -12.40
N VAL A 104 -8.71 10.66 -13.69
CA VAL A 104 -9.59 11.07 -14.77
C VAL A 104 -9.84 9.92 -15.73
N LEU A 105 -11.06 9.78 -16.19
CA LEU A 105 -11.43 8.84 -17.26
C LEU A 105 -11.29 9.55 -18.61
N ASN A 106 -10.89 8.80 -19.63
CA ASN A 106 -11.01 9.28 -21.00
C ASN A 106 -12.49 9.35 -21.44
N GLU A 107 -12.77 9.92 -22.60
CA GLU A 107 -14.13 10.19 -23.10
C GLU A 107 -15.00 8.95 -23.17
N ASP A 108 -14.45 7.82 -23.62
CA ASP A 108 -15.18 6.54 -23.73
C ASP A 108 -15.14 5.71 -22.42
N LYS A 109 -14.54 6.22 -21.36
CA LYS A 109 -14.39 5.59 -20.03
C LYS A 109 -13.67 4.22 -20.08
N SER A 110 -12.90 3.96 -21.13
CA SER A 110 -12.12 2.72 -21.27
C SER A 110 -10.79 2.76 -20.54
N MET A 111 -10.27 3.95 -20.29
CA MET A 111 -8.99 4.18 -19.61
C MET A 111 -9.12 5.22 -18.50
N MET A 112 -8.41 4.98 -17.41
CA MET A 112 -8.23 5.90 -16.31
C MET A 112 -6.76 6.34 -16.26
N PHE A 113 -6.54 7.63 -16.11
CA PHE A 113 -5.24 8.21 -15.84
C PHE A 113 -5.26 8.87 -14.47
N GLY A 114 -4.17 8.73 -13.73
CA GLY A 114 -4.07 9.33 -12.42
C GLY A 114 -2.69 9.92 -12.14
N THR A 115 -2.69 10.90 -11.26
CA THR A 115 -1.49 11.49 -10.66
C THR A 115 -1.66 11.51 -9.16
N ASN A 116 -0.57 11.33 -8.42
CA ASN A 116 -0.61 11.40 -6.97
C ASN A 116 0.68 11.98 -6.40
N ALA A 117 0.59 12.45 -5.16
CA ALA A 117 1.73 12.88 -4.36
C ALA A 117 1.53 12.39 -2.94
N PHE A 118 2.59 11.82 -2.35
CA PHE A 118 2.56 11.27 -0.99
C PHE A 118 3.73 11.78 -0.16
N TRP A 119 3.51 11.80 1.14
CA TRP A 119 4.50 11.96 2.17
C TRP A 119 4.50 10.74 3.07
N ASP A 120 5.68 10.13 3.25
CA ASP A 120 5.93 8.98 4.13
C ASP A 120 6.76 9.43 5.32
N HIS A 121 6.45 8.92 6.50
CA HIS A 121 7.21 9.16 7.71
C HIS A 121 7.30 7.92 8.60
N ASP A 122 8.53 7.55 8.95
CA ASP A 122 8.88 6.56 9.98
C ASP A 122 9.11 7.30 11.29
N PHE A 123 8.27 7.05 12.29
CA PHE A 123 8.31 7.77 13.56
C PHE A 123 9.55 7.45 14.40
N GLU A 124 9.96 6.18 14.46
CA GLU A 124 11.11 5.76 15.27
C GLU A 124 12.45 6.11 14.61
N GLY A 125 12.54 5.99 13.32
CA GLY A 125 13.71 6.38 12.54
C GLY A 125 13.78 7.89 12.26
N GLU A 126 12.66 8.61 12.49
CA GLU A 126 12.49 10.01 12.09
C GLU A 126 12.87 10.28 10.63
N HIS A 127 12.60 9.29 9.76
CA HIS A 127 12.86 9.39 8.34
C HIS A 127 11.61 9.82 7.58
N SER A 128 11.80 10.75 6.64
CA SER A 128 10.72 11.21 5.76
C SER A 128 11.15 11.23 4.31
N ARG A 129 10.20 10.94 3.43
CA ARG A 129 10.32 11.15 1.99
C ARG A 129 8.99 11.63 1.39
N ILE A 130 9.08 12.22 0.22
CA ILE A 130 7.94 12.51 -0.62
C ILE A 130 8.01 11.67 -1.88
N SER A 131 6.86 11.43 -2.48
CA SER A 131 6.78 10.80 -3.80
C SER A 131 5.76 11.50 -4.69
N ILE A 132 5.99 11.39 -5.98
CA ILE A 132 5.02 11.71 -7.01
C ILE A 132 4.81 10.46 -7.86
N GLY A 133 3.57 10.21 -8.25
CA GLY A 133 3.20 9.03 -9.01
C GLY A 133 2.30 9.35 -10.19
N LEU A 134 2.40 8.48 -11.18
CA LEU A 134 1.52 8.41 -12.34
C LEU A 134 0.88 7.04 -12.38
N GLU A 135 -0.38 6.97 -12.75
CA GLU A 135 -1.10 5.72 -12.99
C GLU A 135 -1.87 5.76 -14.30
N ALA A 136 -1.94 4.63 -14.98
CA ALA A 136 -2.80 4.42 -16.13
C ALA A 136 -3.43 3.03 -16.00
N LYS A 137 -4.74 2.96 -16.09
CA LYS A 137 -5.48 1.69 -15.95
C LYS A 137 -6.45 1.51 -17.10
N ALA A 138 -6.46 0.30 -17.62
CA ALA A 138 -7.45 -0.18 -18.58
C ALA A 138 -8.05 -1.49 -18.05
N SER A 139 -8.99 -2.08 -18.79
CA SER A 139 -9.69 -3.30 -18.34
C SER A 139 -8.78 -4.48 -17.97
N MET A 140 -7.63 -4.60 -18.65
CA MET A 140 -6.70 -5.73 -18.49
C MET A 140 -5.28 -5.30 -18.13
N LEU A 141 -5.02 -4.00 -18.02
CA LEU A 141 -3.68 -3.47 -17.86
C LEU A 141 -3.66 -2.34 -16.84
N ASP A 142 -2.80 -2.47 -15.84
CA ASP A 142 -2.51 -1.42 -14.86
C ASP A 142 -1.03 -1.07 -14.93
N PHE A 143 -0.73 0.22 -15.06
CA PHE A 143 0.62 0.76 -15.03
C PHE A 143 0.72 1.80 -13.94
N THR A 144 1.81 1.75 -13.15
CA THR A 144 2.16 2.80 -12.20
C THR A 144 3.64 3.14 -12.28
N ALA A 145 3.96 4.42 -12.13
CA ALA A 145 5.33 4.92 -12.07
C ALA A 145 5.44 5.89 -10.88
N ASN A 146 6.40 5.65 -9.99
CA ASN A 146 6.61 6.48 -8.81
C ASN A 146 8.05 6.97 -8.75
N ARG A 147 8.24 8.24 -8.43
CA ARG A 147 9.52 8.83 -8.04
C ARG A 147 9.46 9.22 -6.58
N TYR A 148 10.41 8.70 -5.82
CA TYR A 148 10.59 8.96 -4.40
C TYR A 148 11.78 9.88 -4.18
N GLN A 149 11.62 10.88 -3.31
CA GLN A 149 12.66 11.79 -2.93
C GLN A 149 12.77 11.84 -1.40
N LYS A 150 13.91 11.44 -0.86
CA LYS A 150 14.17 11.57 0.57
C LYS A 150 14.17 13.05 0.98
N ILE A 151 13.62 13.33 2.15
CA ILE A 151 13.67 14.65 2.81
C ILE A 151 14.75 14.62 3.89
N THR A 152 14.85 13.50 4.61
CA THR A 152 15.82 13.33 5.69
C THR A 152 17.11 12.69 5.19
N ASN A 153 18.22 13.20 5.68
CA ASN A 153 19.53 12.62 5.45
C ASN A 153 19.75 11.38 6.34
N MET A 154 20.88 10.72 6.16
CA MET A 154 21.33 9.64 7.03
C MET A 154 21.33 10.08 8.50
N LYS A 155 20.80 9.23 9.36
CA LYS A 155 20.72 9.46 10.80
C LYS A 155 21.22 8.24 11.56
N LYS A 156 21.69 8.48 12.76
CA LYS A 156 22.01 7.41 13.71
C LYS A 156 20.78 7.12 14.56
N VAL A 157 20.21 5.94 14.36
CA VAL A 157 19.07 5.43 15.12
C VAL A 157 19.58 4.35 16.07
N ALA A 158 19.53 4.60 17.36
CA ALA A 158 20.23 3.79 18.38
C ALA A 158 21.74 3.68 18.10
N SER A 159 22.21 2.52 17.66
CA SER A 159 23.63 2.26 17.35
C SER A 159 23.91 2.12 15.84
N THR A 160 22.89 2.17 15.01
CA THR A 160 22.98 1.91 13.55
C THR A 160 22.77 3.19 12.76
N GLU A 161 23.59 3.41 11.74
CA GLU A 161 23.34 4.46 10.75
C GLU A 161 22.29 3.98 9.77
N GLU A 162 21.22 4.74 9.64
CA GLU A 162 20.09 4.45 8.78
C GLU A 162 19.82 5.58 7.80
N GLN A 163 19.28 5.23 6.64
CA GLN A 163 18.87 6.18 5.61
C GLN A 163 17.55 5.74 4.99
N ILE A 164 16.72 6.71 4.61
CA ILE A 164 15.64 6.48 3.67
C ILE A 164 16.13 6.76 2.25
N LEU A 165 15.70 5.94 1.28
CA LEU A 165 16.26 6.00 -0.08
C LEU A 165 15.38 6.86 -0.99
N SER A 166 16.02 7.65 -1.85
CA SER A 166 15.40 8.16 -3.07
C SER A 166 15.41 7.07 -4.13
N GLY A 167 14.43 7.09 -5.03
CA GLY A 167 14.38 6.05 -6.04
C GLY A 167 13.23 6.19 -7.01
N THR A 168 13.12 5.24 -7.90
CA THR A 168 12.05 5.14 -8.90
C THR A 168 11.52 3.72 -8.93
N GLU A 169 10.22 3.57 -9.06
CA GLU A 169 9.55 2.28 -9.17
C GLU A 169 8.56 2.33 -10.33
N LEU A 170 8.58 1.30 -11.16
CA LEU A 170 7.64 1.08 -12.25
C LEU A 170 6.97 -0.26 -12.03
N ASN A 171 5.65 -0.29 -12.09
CA ASN A 171 4.87 -1.52 -11.98
C ASN A 171 3.95 -1.64 -13.19
N LEU A 172 3.89 -2.84 -13.73
CA LEU A 172 2.98 -3.22 -14.80
C LEU A 172 2.27 -4.50 -14.42
N THR A 173 0.95 -4.45 -14.29
CA THR A 173 0.11 -5.60 -14.02
C THR A 173 -0.78 -5.86 -15.22
N SER A 174 -0.80 -7.09 -15.71
CA SER A 174 -1.68 -7.50 -16.78
C SER A 174 -2.47 -8.74 -16.41
N GLN A 175 -3.77 -8.70 -16.64
CA GLN A 175 -4.60 -9.90 -16.58
C GLN A 175 -4.25 -10.83 -17.74
N LEU A 176 -4.12 -12.13 -17.47
CA LEU A 176 -3.82 -13.10 -18.52
C LEU A 176 -5.04 -13.34 -19.40
N PRO A 177 -4.87 -13.36 -20.74
CA PRO A 177 -5.96 -13.67 -21.66
C PRO A 177 -6.59 -15.02 -21.32
N TYR A 178 -7.92 -15.09 -21.35
CA TYR A 178 -8.71 -16.29 -21.05
C TYR A 178 -8.61 -16.82 -19.62
N MET A 179 -7.82 -16.17 -18.75
CA MET A 179 -7.68 -16.53 -17.33
C MET A 179 -7.98 -15.33 -16.44
N PRO A 180 -9.27 -14.95 -16.23
CA PRO A 180 -9.64 -13.76 -15.47
C PRO A 180 -9.24 -13.86 -13.97
N TRP A 181 -8.89 -15.03 -13.53
CA TRP A 181 -8.40 -15.34 -12.17
C TRP A 181 -6.87 -15.29 -12.05
N ALA A 182 -6.13 -14.96 -13.13
CA ALA A 182 -4.68 -14.91 -13.11
C ALA A 182 -4.15 -13.57 -13.66
N LYS A 183 -3.16 -13.01 -12.97
CA LYS A 183 -2.47 -11.77 -13.34
C LYS A 183 -0.96 -12.00 -13.33
N ILE A 184 -0.28 -11.37 -14.27
CA ILE A 184 1.17 -11.25 -14.26
C ILE A 184 1.54 -9.83 -13.82
N ASN A 185 2.48 -9.72 -12.89
CA ASN A 185 3.00 -8.46 -12.41
C ASN A 185 4.49 -8.37 -12.79
N TRP A 186 4.88 -7.23 -13.32
CA TRP A 186 6.28 -6.87 -13.54
C TRP A 186 6.57 -5.61 -12.76
N GLN A 187 7.66 -5.63 -11.99
CA GLN A 187 8.18 -4.49 -11.24
C GLN A 187 9.61 -4.21 -11.66
N ASN A 188 9.94 -2.95 -11.86
CA ASN A 188 11.30 -2.45 -12.00
C ASN A 188 11.54 -1.42 -10.92
N TYR A 189 12.66 -1.50 -10.24
CA TYR A 189 13.02 -0.54 -9.20
C TYR A 189 14.49 -0.13 -9.30
N TYR A 190 14.72 1.12 -8.87
CA TYR A 190 16.04 1.72 -8.69
C TYR A 190 16.03 2.57 -7.42
N TRP A 191 16.93 2.29 -6.49
CA TRP A 191 17.08 2.98 -5.21
C TRP A 191 18.51 3.47 -5.05
N GLU A 192 18.68 4.79 -4.84
CA GLU A 192 19.94 5.46 -4.60
C GLU A 192 20.44 5.13 -3.19
N ASN A 193 21.60 4.48 -3.06
CA ASN A 193 22.15 4.07 -1.78
C ASN A 193 23.44 4.83 -1.48
N GLU A 194 23.39 5.78 -0.55
CA GLU A 194 24.54 6.60 -0.16
C GLU A 194 25.53 5.85 0.75
N LYS A 195 25.08 4.80 1.43
CA LYS A 195 25.90 4.02 2.36
C LYS A 195 26.64 2.88 1.66
N ALA A 196 26.03 2.27 0.68
CA ALA A 196 26.63 1.19 -0.09
C ALA A 196 27.41 1.73 -1.29
N SER A 197 28.38 0.96 -1.75
CA SER A 197 29.18 1.30 -2.95
C SER A 197 28.39 1.23 -4.26
N LYS A 198 27.17 0.71 -4.23
CA LYS A 198 26.29 0.56 -5.38
C LYS A 198 24.82 0.80 -5.00
N ASP A 199 24.10 1.41 -5.93
CA ASP A 199 22.65 1.53 -5.86
C ASP A 199 21.97 0.16 -5.97
N THR A 200 20.78 0.07 -5.37
CA THR A 200 19.96 -1.14 -5.43
C THR A 200 19.01 -1.03 -6.61
N LYS A 201 19.04 -1.98 -7.52
CA LYS A 201 18.15 -2.03 -8.68
C LYS A 201 17.79 -3.46 -9.04
N GLY A 202 16.62 -3.65 -9.60
CA GLY A 202 16.18 -4.96 -10.02
C GLY A 202 14.92 -4.95 -10.86
N ASN A 203 14.59 -6.16 -11.32
CA ASN A 203 13.32 -6.48 -11.94
C ASN A 203 12.74 -7.70 -11.23
N GLU A 204 11.46 -7.67 -10.98
CA GLU A 204 10.71 -8.77 -10.42
C GLU A 204 9.55 -9.11 -11.34
N ILE A 205 9.28 -10.40 -11.51
CA ILE A 205 8.10 -10.89 -12.21
C ILE A 205 7.41 -11.86 -11.27
N SER A 206 6.13 -11.63 -11.04
CA SER A 206 5.29 -12.51 -10.21
C SER A 206 4.00 -12.88 -10.93
N LEU A 207 3.46 -14.04 -10.59
CA LEU A 207 2.19 -14.55 -11.06
C LEU A 207 1.25 -14.64 -9.87
N GLU A 208 0.16 -13.90 -9.92
CA GLU A 208 -0.93 -13.96 -8.94
C GLU A 208 -2.07 -14.79 -9.49
N MET A 209 -2.55 -15.75 -8.73
CA MET A 209 -3.68 -16.61 -9.12
C MET A 209 -4.70 -16.67 -7.97
N LEU A 210 -5.95 -16.33 -8.27
CA LEU A 210 -7.07 -16.56 -7.37
C LEU A 210 -7.54 -17.99 -7.57
N LEU A 211 -7.05 -18.88 -6.71
CA LEU A 211 -7.55 -20.26 -6.68
C LEU A 211 -8.88 -20.24 -5.94
N SER A 212 -9.98 -20.35 -6.68
CA SER A 212 -11.31 -20.52 -6.10
C SER A 212 -11.34 -21.81 -5.28
N PRO A 213 -11.93 -21.79 -4.08
CA PRO A 213 -12.20 -23.01 -3.34
C PRO A 213 -13.19 -23.90 -4.08
#